data_1d982553dbd938a0735f0676a481d4b2
#
_entry.id   1d982553dbd938a0735f0676a481d4b2
#
_cell.length_a   1.000
_cell.length_b   1.000
_cell.length_c   1.000
_cell.angle_alpha   90.00
_cell.angle_beta   90.00
_cell.angle_gamma   90.00
#
_symmetry.space_group_name_H-M   'P 1'
#
loop_
_entity.id
_entity.type
_entity.pdbx_description
1 polymer ?
#
loop_
_entity_poly.entity_id
_entity_poly.type
_entity_poly.pdbx_seq_one_letter_code
_entity_poly.pdbx_strand_id
1 'polypeptide(L)'
;MTTAPRILVINGPNLNMLGTREPEVYGYDTLDDIETRCRAVTDEAGAVLDWMQSNSEAVILDTIHQAVGNADWIVINAAALTHTSVAVRDALAMFNGGKIEVHLSNTHTREAFRQTSMISPVANGVVMGFGA
;
A
#
# COMPACT_ATOMS: atom_id res chain seq x y z
N MET A 1 -21.27 -7.62 -19.94
CA MET A 1 -20.21 -8.46 -19.33
C MET A 1 -19.34 -7.61 -18.46
N THR A 2 -19.24 -7.95 -17.19
CA THR A 2 -18.38 -7.23 -16.25
C THR A 2 -16.97 -7.80 -16.31
N THR A 3 -16.00 -6.94 -16.47
CA THR A 3 -14.58 -7.31 -16.31
C THR A 3 -14.28 -7.51 -14.82
N ALA A 4 -13.34 -8.43 -14.53
CA ALA A 4 -12.86 -8.61 -13.18
C ALA A 4 -12.25 -7.30 -12.65
N PRO A 5 -12.52 -6.92 -11.39
CA PRO A 5 -11.90 -5.74 -10.81
C PRO A 5 -10.37 -5.91 -10.73
N ARG A 6 -9.66 -4.85 -11.01
CA ARG A 6 -8.21 -4.84 -11.00
C ARG A 6 -7.71 -4.03 -9.82
N ILE A 7 -6.96 -4.69 -8.94
CA ILE A 7 -6.46 -4.12 -7.69
C ILE A 7 -4.94 -4.06 -7.76
N LEU A 8 -4.39 -2.87 -7.59
CA LEU A 8 -2.95 -2.65 -7.49
C LEU A 8 -2.58 -2.49 -6.02
N VAL A 9 -1.67 -3.33 -5.55
CA VAL A 9 -1.07 -3.20 -4.21
C VAL A 9 0.33 -2.62 -4.35
N ILE A 10 0.56 -1.50 -3.67
CA ILE A 10 1.85 -0.81 -3.65
C ILE A 10 2.46 -0.92 -2.27
N ASN A 11 3.69 -1.41 -2.22
CA ASN A 11 4.48 -1.53 -1.00
C ASN A 11 5.71 -0.64 -1.10
N GLY A 12 5.88 0.25 -0.14
CA GLY A 12 6.92 1.26 -0.12
C GLY A 12 8.27 0.81 0.43
N PRO A 13 9.14 1.79 0.74
CA PRO A 13 10.52 1.54 1.14
C PRO A 13 10.64 0.63 2.36
N ASN A 14 11.63 -0.25 2.31
CA ASN A 14 12.02 -1.16 3.37
C ASN A 14 11.05 -2.32 3.62
N LEU A 15 9.89 -2.38 2.97
CA LEU A 15 8.95 -3.49 3.14
C LEU A 15 9.48 -4.80 2.57
N ASN A 16 10.45 -4.74 1.67
CA ASN A 16 11.19 -5.93 1.21
C ASN A 16 11.95 -6.63 2.35
N MET A 17 12.19 -5.93 3.45
CA MET A 17 12.91 -6.46 4.63
C MET A 17 11.97 -6.96 5.73
N LEU A 18 10.67 -7.04 5.47
CA LEU A 18 9.73 -7.58 6.46
C LEU A 18 10.11 -9.00 6.88
N GLY A 19 9.86 -9.31 8.17
CA GLY A 19 10.24 -10.59 8.78
C GLY A 19 11.63 -10.57 9.39
N THR A 20 12.47 -9.61 9.01
CA THR A 20 13.86 -9.49 9.51
C THR A 20 14.10 -8.19 10.28
N ARG A 21 13.22 -7.17 10.12
CA ARG A 21 13.36 -5.86 10.74
C ARG A 21 12.29 -5.67 11.80
N GLU A 22 12.72 -5.43 13.04
CA GLU A 22 11.84 -5.09 14.16
C GLU A 22 10.57 -5.96 14.21
N PRO A 23 10.71 -7.31 14.33
CA PRO A 23 9.54 -8.20 14.25
C PRO A 23 8.50 -7.92 15.34
N GLU A 24 8.90 -7.34 16.47
CA GLU A 24 7.98 -6.96 17.54
C GLU A 24 7.05 -5.80 17.13
N VAL A 25 7.39 -5.06 16.07
CA VAL A 25 6.57 -3.95 15.53
C VAL A 25 5.81 -4.40 14.28
N TYR A 26 6.49 -5.09 13.36
CA TYR A 26 5.96 -5.43 12.04
C TYR A 26 5.52 -6.87 11.88
N GLY A 27 5.87 -7.76 12.87
CA GLY A 27 5.60 -9.18 12.79
C GLY A 27 6.70 -9.97 12.08
N TYR A 28 6.51 -11.28 11.99
CA TYR A 28 7.49 -12.22 11.41
C TYR A 28 7.20 -12.58 9.96
N ASP A 29 6.03 -12.21 9.42
CA ASP A 29 5.69 -12.47 8.03
C ASP A 29 6.61 -11.70 7.09
N THR A 30 7.05 -12.38 6.03
CA THR A 30 7.75 -11.72 4.93
C THR A 30 6.76 -11.05 4.00
N LEU A 31 7.24 -10.16 3.13
CA LEU A 31 6.38 -9.54 2.13
C LEU A 31 5.81 -10.60 1.17
N ASP A 32 6.59 -11.64 0.84
CA ASP A 32 6.12 -12.75 0.00
C ASP A 32 4.97 -13.51 0.67
N ASP A 33 5.01 -13.71 1.98
CA ASP A 33 3.91 -14.32 2.73
C ASP A 33 2.63 -13.50 2.61
N ILE A 34 2.76 -12.19 2.70
CA ILE A 34 1.62 -11.27 2.59
C ILE A 34 1.07 -11.30 1.16
N GLU A 35 1.94 -11.26 0.16
CA GLU A 35 1.52 -11.34 -1.24
C GLU A 35 0.74 -12.63 -1.51
N THR A 36 1.23 -13.76 -1.04
CA THR A 36 0.57 -15.06 -1.20
C THR A 36 -0.85 -15.05 -0.63
N ARG A 37 -1.04 -14.45 0.56
CA ARG A 37 -2.37 -14.34 1.16
C ARG A 37 -3.28 -13.39 0.38
N CYS A 38 -2.76 -12.28 -0.11
CA CYS A 38 -3.52 -11.36 -0.93
C CYS A 38 -3.96 -12.00 -2.24
N ARG A 39 -3.09 -12.79 -2.89
CA ARG A 39 -3.43 -13.49 -4.12
C ARG A 39 -4.53 -14.54 -3.89
N ALA A 40 -4.49 -15.24 -2.77
CA ALA A 40 -5.55 -16.19 -2.43
C ALA A 40 -6.92 -15.49 -2.29
N VAL A 41 -6.95 -14.32 -1.65
CA VAL A 41 -8.18 -13.54 -1.47
C VAL A 41 -8.70 -13.02 -2.81
N THR A 42 -7.84 -12.46 -3.65
CA THR A 42 -8.25 -11.92 -4.95
C THR A 42 -8.68 -13.02 -5.92
N ASP A 43 -7.99 -14.17 -5.90
CA ASP A 43 -8.36 -15.31 -6.73
C ASP A 43 -9.76 -15.83 -6.36
N GLU A 44 -10.03 -15.96 -5.06
CA GLU A 44 -11.34 -16.39 -4.59
C GLU A 44 -12.43 -15.39 -4.95
N ALA A 45 -12.13 -14.11 -4.91
CA ALA A 45 -13.08 -13.04 -5.24
C ALA A 45 -13.25 -12.80 -6.74
N GLY A 46 -12.46 -13.45 -7.59
CA GLY A 46 -12.48 -13.23 -9.04
C GLY A 46 -11.89 -11.90 -9.46
N ALA A 47 -10.98 -11.35 -8.67
CA ALA A 47 -10.28 -10.09 -8.95
C ALA A 47 -8.88 -10.36 -9.52
N VAL A 48 -8.34 -9.36 -10.21
CA VAL A 48 -6.94 -9.38 -10.70
C VAL A 48 -6.09 -8.57 -9.74
N LEU A 49 -5.02 -9.18 -9.25
CA LEU A 49 -4.06 -8.52 -8.37
C LEU A 49 -2.79 -8.19 -9.14
N ASP A 50 -2.44 -6.90 -9.14
CA ASP A 50 -1.11 -6.42 -9.49
C ASP A 50 -0.39 -6.04 -8.20
N TRP A 51 0.86 -6.50 -8.06
CA TRP A 51 1.63 -6.34 -6.82
C TRP A 51 3.00 -5.77 -7.13
N MET A 52 3.40 -4.74 -6.38
CA MET A 52 4.75 -4.20 -6.51
C MET A 52 5.31 -3.78 -5.14
N GLN A 53 6.61 -3.71 -5.07
CA GLN A 53 7.37 -3.13 -3.96
C GLN A 53 8.53 -2.34 -4.54
N SER A 54 8.80 -1.17 -3.98
CA SER A 54 9.98 -0.40 -4.38
C SER A 54 10.46 0.48 -3.23
N ASN A 55 11.77 0.66 -3.17
CA ASN A 55 12.41 1.65 -2.30
C ASN A 55 12.52 3.02 -2.99
N SER A 56 12.14 3.12 -4.25
CA SER A 56 12.26 4.34 -5.04
C SER A 56 10.94 5.08 -5.11
N GLU A 57 10.94 6.33 -4.64
CA GLU A 57 9.77 7.20 -4.75
C GLU A 57 9.38 7.39 -6.22
N ALA A 58 10.35 7.58 -7.11
CA ALA A 58 10.07 7.77 -8.54
C ALA A 58 9.37 6.55 -9.16
N VAL A 59 9.80 5.34 -8.82
CA VAL A 59 9.16 4.11 -9.31
C VAL A 59 7.72 4.00 -8.80
N ILE A 60 7.48 4.38 -7.55
CA ILE A 60 6.12 4.38 -6.97
C ILE A 60 5.24 5.39 -7.72
N LEU A 61 5.75 6.59 -7.99
CA LEU A 61 5.02 7.60 -8.76
C LEU A 61 4.65 7.09 -10.14
N ASP A 62 5.61 6.52 -10.87
CA ASP A 62 5.39 5.97 -12.21
C ASP A 62 4.34 4.86 -12.18
N THR A 63 4.39 4.01 -11.14
CA THR A 63 3.42 2.93 -10.97
C THR A 63 2.00 3.48 -10.77
N ILE A 64 1.84 4.52 -9.97
CA ILE A 64 0.54 5.17 -9.76
C ILE A 64 0.05 5.79 -11.07
N HIS A 65 0.93 6.47 -11.81
CA HIS A 65 0.58 7.07 -13.10
C HIS A 65 0.08 6.03 -14.09
N GLN A 66 0.74 4.86 -14.15
CA GLN A 66 0.33 3.76 -15.02
C GLN A 66 -1.00 3.13 -14.60
N ALA A 67 -1.38 3.25 -13.33
CA ALA A 67 -2.63 2.73 -12.83
C ALA A 67 -3.84 3.56 -13.28
N VAL A 68 -3.63 4.82 -13.62
CA VAL A 68 -4.72 5.69 -14.09
C VAL A 68 -5.33 5.10 -15.37
N GLY A 69 -6.63 4.79 -15.32
CA GLY A 69 -7.33 4.14 -16.42
C GLY A 69 -7.10 2.64 -16.56
N ASN A 70 -6.23 2.04 -15.73
CA ASN A 70 -5.88 0.63 -15.81
C ASN A 70 -6.21 -0.17 -14.55
N ALA A 71 -6.34 0.46 -13.40
CA ALA A 71 -6.72 -0.19 -12.15
C ALA A 71 -8.02 0.41 -11.61
N ASP A 72 -8.77 -0.40 -10.87
CA ASP A 72 -10.01 0.04 -10.22
C ASP A 72 -9.74 0.51 -8.79
N TRP A 73 -8.78 -0.12 -8.12
CA TRP A 73 -8.41 0.19 -6.73
C TRP A 73 -6.90 0.17 -6.56
N ILE A 74 -6.42 1.07 -5.69
CA ILE A 74 -5.05 1.03 -5.17
C ILE A 74 -5.13 0.79 -3.66
N VAL A 75 -4.39 -0.21 -3.19
CA VAL A 75 -4.13 -0.46 -1.77
C VAL A 75 -2.66 -0.13 -1.56
N ILE A 76 -2.37 0.85 -0.73
CA ILE A 76 -1.01 1.36 -0.57
C ILE A 76 -0.53 1.34 0.88
N ASN A 77 0.60 0.69 1.09
CA ASN A 77 1.43 0.88 2.28
C ASN A 77 2.70 1.62 1.83
N ALA A 78 2.67 2.94 1.91
CA ALA A 78 3.79 3.76 1.43
C ALA A 78 4.97 3.78 2.43
N ALA A 79 4.84 3.10 3.56
CA ALA A 79 5.87 3.02 4.60
C ALA A 79 6.33 4.43 5.00
N ALA A 80 7.64 4.69 5.04
CA ALA A 80 8.16 6.01 5.45
C ALA A 80 7.67 7.15 4.56
N LEU A 81 7.40 6.90 3.28
CA LEU A 81 6.92 7.94 2.36
C LEU A 81 5.52 8.45 2.74
N THR A 82 4.77 7.70 3.52
CA THR A 82 3.49 8.14 4.08
C THR A 82 3.60 9.47 4.81
N HIS A 83 4.71 9.70 5.49
CA HIS A 83 4.90 10.83 6.40
C HIS A 83 5.62 12.00 5.75
N THR A 84 6.16 11.83 4.54
CA THR A 84 7.06 12.80 3.92
C THR A 84 6.71 13.15 2.48
N SER A 85 6.05 12.26 1.74
CA SER A 85 5.93 12.43 0.29
C SER A 85 4.66 13.16 -0.13
N VAL A 86 4.80 14.44 -0.40
CA VAL A 86 3.75 15.20 -1.09
C VAL A 86 3.59 14.70 -2.53
N ALA A 87 4.66 14.25 -3.16
CA ALA A 87 4.62 13.74 -4.53
C ALA A 87 3.74 12.50 -4.66
N VAL A 88 3.85 11.54 -3.74
CA VAL A 88 2.98 10.34 -3.72
C VAL A 88 1.53 10.75 -3.46
N ARG A 89 1.29 11.68 -2.53
CA ARG A 89 -0.04 12.22 -2.28
C ARG A 89 -0.65 12.80 -3.56
N ASP A 90 0.11 13.62 -4.27
CA ASP A 90 -0.38 14.28 -5.50
C ASP A 90 -0.68 13.26 -6.59
N ALA A 91 0.17 12.25 -6.75
CA ALA A 91 -0.05 11.17 -7.71
C ALA A 91 -1.34 10.41 -7.39
N LEU A 92 -1.55 10.06 -6.13
CA LEU A 92 -2.78 9.39 -5.69
C LEU A 92 -4.02 10.24 -5.93
N ALA A 93 -3.92 11.56 -5.77
CA ALA A 93 -5.03 12.47 -6.04
C ALA A 93 -5.45 12.46 -7.52
N MET A 94 -4.54 12.12 -8.44
CA MET A 94 -4.82 12.00 -9.87
C MET A 94 -5.52 10.69 -10.22
N PHE A 95 -5.45 9.69 -9.35
CA PHE A 95 -6.08 8.39 -9.56
C PHE A 95 -7.55 8.47 -9.15
N ASN A 96 -8.46 8.20 -10.08
CA ASN A 96 -9.90 8.35 -9.87
C ASN A 96 -10.57 7.11 -9.26
N GLY A 97 -9.88 6.00 -9.18
CA GLY A 97 -10.40 4.78 -8.55
C GLY A 97 -10.40 4.85 -7.02
N GLY A 98 -10.79 3.75 -6.38
CA GLY A 98 -10.73 3.64 -4.92
C GLY A 98 -9.32 3.56 -4.41
N LYS A 99 -9.08 4.13 -3.20
CA LYS A 99 -7.75 4.16 -2.57
C LYS A 99 -7.87 3.82 -1.09
N ILE A 100 -7.13 2.81 -0.66
CA ILE A 100 -7.05 2.40 0.74
C ILE A 100 -5.60 2.51 1.20
N GLU A 101 -5.40 3.25 2.27
CA GLU A 101 -4.11 3.32 2.96
C GLU A 101 -4.02 2.20 3.99
N VAL A 102 -2.88 1.49 4.01
CA VAL A 102 -2.66 0.39 4.95
C VAL A 102 -1.34 0.58 5.68
N HIS A 103 -1.35 0.31 6.97
CA HIS A 103 -0.17 0.19 7.82
C HIS A 103 -0.30 -1.06 8.68
N LEU A 104 0.76 -1.87 8.77
CA LEU A 104 0.75 -3.07 9.59
C LEU A 104 0.74 -2.73 11.08
N SER A 105 1.49 -1.69 11.47
CA SER A 105 1.52 -1.20 12.84
C SER A 105 0.48 -0.08 13.06
N ASN A 106 0.15 0.16 14.32
CA ASN A 106 -0.63 1.35 14.69
C ASN A 106 0.34 2.54 14.77
N THR A 107 0.32 3.39 13.75
CA THR A 107 1.25 4.53 13.65
C THR A 107 1.07 5.56 14.75
N HIS A 108 -0.10 5.61 15.38
CA HIS A 108 -0.38 6.55 16.48
C HIS A 108 0.34 6.19 17.78
N THR A 109 0.84 4.96 17.90
CA THR A 109 1.59 4.52 19.08
C THR A 109 3.11 4.59 18.88
N ARG A 110 3.56 5.10 17.73
CA ARG A 110 4.96 5.20 17.37
C ARG A 110 5.44 6.66 17.47
N GLU A 111 6.60 6.97 16.88
CA GLU A 111 7.16 8.33 16.95
C GLU A 111 6.18 9.37 16.39
N ALA A 112 6.22 10.58 16.92
CA ALA A 112 5.27 11.65 16.57
C ALA A 112 5.18 11.91 15.07
N PHE A 113 6.32 11.84 14.33
CA PHE A 113 6.32 12.08 12.88
C PHE A 113 5.54 11.02 12.10
N ARG A 114 5.30 9.83 12.68
CA ARG A 114 4.52 8.75 12.05
C ARG A 114 3.02 8.92 12.24
N GLN A 115 2.60 9.86 13.07
CA GLN A 115 1.18 10.09 13.36
C GLN A 115 0.50 10.95 12.30
N THR A 116 1.27 11.61 11.43
CA THR A 116 0.74 12.41 10.34
C THR A 116 0.96 11.68 9.02
N SER A 117 -0.12 11.53 8.25
CA SER A 117 -0.08 10.90 6.93
C SER A 117 -0.35 11.92 5.84
N MET A 118 0.52 11.95 4.82
CA MET A 118 0.28 12.70 3.58
C MET A 118 -0.75 11.98 2.70
N ILE A 119 -0.97 10.69 2.93
CA ILE A 119 -1.82 9.83 2.10
C ILE A 119 -3.28 9.86 2.55
N SER A 120 -3.52 9.84 3.87
CA SER A 120 -4.87 9.73 4.43
C SER A 120 -5.87 10.75 3.85
N PRO A 121 -5.51 12.02 3.64
CA PRO A 121 -6.46 13.00 3.10
C PRO A 121 -6.94 12.69 1.68
N VAL A 122 -6.21 11.89 0.90
CA VAL A 122 -6.58 11.54 -0.47
C VAL A 122 -7.06 10.08 -0.59
N ALA A 123 -7.08 9.31 0.50
CA ALA A 123 -7.57 7.95 0.52
C ALA A 123 -9.05 7.88 0.89
N ASN A 124 -9.73 6.83 0.43
CA ASN A 124 -11.12 6.57 0.81
C ASN A 124 -11.23 5.99 2.22
N GLY A 125 -10.20 5.29 2.67
CA GLY A 125 -10.17 4.70 4.01
C GLY A 125 -8.76 4.32 4.42
N VAL A 126 -8.60 4.05 5.72
CA VAL A 126 -7.32 3.69 6.32
C VAL A 126 -7.51 2.46 7.20
N VAL A 127 -6.61 1.49 7.05
CA VAL A 127 -6.54 0.30 7.93
C VAL A 127 -5.15 0.27 8.55
N MET A 128 -5.06 0.22 9.87
CA MET A 128 -3.76 0.15 10.54
C MET A 128 -3.84 -0.63 11.85
N GLY A 129 -2.71 -1.25 12.23
CA GLY A 129 -2.56 -1.82 13.56
C GLY A 129 -2.92 -3.30 13.68
N PHE A 130 -3.30 -3.96 12.60
CA PHE A 130 -3.76 -5.36 12.65
C PHE A 130 -2.72 -6.36 12.14
N GLY A 131 -1.51 -5.89 11.81
CA GLY A 131 -0.49 -6.76 11.23
C GLY A 131 -0.78 -7.11 9.78
N ALA A 132 -0.19 -8.17 9.34
CA ALA A 132 -0.30 -8.62 7.95
C ALA A 132 -1.67 -9.20 7.59
#